data_6a6e36b34c0e5ac06c6d4ac40a88cb15
#
_entry.id   6a6e36b34c0e5ac06c6d4ac40a88cb15
#
_cell.length_a   1.000
_cell.length_b   1.000
_cell.length_c   1.000
_cell.angle_alpha   90.00
_cell.angle_beta   90.00
_cell.angle_gamma   90.00
#
_symmetry.space_group_name_H-M   'P 1'
#
loop_
_entity.id
_entity.type
_entity.pdbx_description
1 polymer ?
#
loop_
_entity_poly.entity_id
_entity_poly.type
_entity_poly.pdbx_seq_one_letter_code
_entity_poly.pdbx_strand_id
1 'polypeptide(L)'
;MQTTTTVTQSTTTWTDTDRRMMARALELARKGIGRVSPGPLVGCVIVSATGEIAGEGFYLFDELNHAETIALAQAREKARGGTAYVSLEPHAHQARTPPCTDALLAAGIKRVVAPIEDLNPKVSGKGFAHLRAAGVEVQTGLLADEATQLNEAYLHFMRTGLPFVHLKLAISLDGKIATRTGDSRWVSGPESLARTHELRHQYDAIMIGAGTAAVDDPLLTDRSGLPRRRALVRVVAGDRSRLSADSQLVRTAAEGAPLLVLGGELTSILTELADRSLQSVIIEGGAGLAGKFVDAGLVNKVTFFIAPKLVGGTAAPSAIGGDGVEKMADALELECVQMVQRGKDLEITGYPRYAKG
;
A
#
# COMPACT_ATOMS: atom_id res chain seq x y z
N MET A 1 -24.43 40.05 -14.99
CA MET A 1 -25.23 38.89 -14.57
C MET A 1 -24.34 37.66 -14.70
N GLN A 2 -23.76 37.21 -13.60
CA GLN A 2 -22.98 35.97 -13.57
C GLN A 2 -23.93 34.83 -13.26
N THR A 3 -24.11 33.92 -14.18
CA THR A 3 -24.90 32.69 -14.01
C THR A 3 -24.07 31.69 -13.22
N THR A 4 -24.38 31.54 -11.97
CA THR A 4 -23.82 30.51 -11.10
C THR A 4 -24.46 29.17 -11.48
N THR A 5 -23.74 28.32 -12.20
CA THR A 5 -24.17 26.95 -12.49
C THR A 5 -23.99 26.12 -11.23
N THR A 6 -25.07 25.87 -10.51
CA THR A 6 -25.13 24.97 -9.36
C THR A 6 -25.04 23.55 -9.90
N VAL A 7 -23.89 22.91 -9.73
CA VAL A 7 -23.73 21.45 -9.95
C VAL A 7 -24.49 20.75 -8.85
N THR A 8 -25.68 20.24 -9.16
CA THR A 8 -26.45 19.36 -8.28
C THR A 8 -25.67 18.03 -8.15
N GLN A 9 -24.96 17.83 -7.04
CA GLN A 9 -24.48 16.51 -6.65
C GLN A 9 -25.73 15.64 -6.40
N SER A 10 -26.01 14.73 -7.31
CA SER A 10 -26.98 13.65 -7.10
C SER A 10 -26.44 12.79 -5.95
N THR A 11 -27.11 12.86 -4.80
CA THR A 11 -26.82 11.96 -3.67
C THR A 11 -27.26 10.55 -4.07
N THR A 12 -26.32 9.77 -4.62
CA THR A 12 -26.57 8.36 -4.93
C THR A 12 -26.87 7.60 -3.64
N THR A 13 -28.08 7.10 -3.50
CA THR A 13 -28.45 6.26 -2.36
C THR A 13 -28.02 4.82 -2.64
N TRP A 14 -26.99 4.35 -1.92
CA TRP A 14 -26.51 2.99 -2.04
C TRP A 14 -27.40 1.99 -1.28
N THR A 15 -27.74 0.90 -1.93
CA THR A 15 -28.47 -0.20 -1.29
C THR A 15 -27.54 -1.05 -0.41
N ASP A 16 -28.09 -1.85 0.50
CA ASP A 16 -27.31 -2.82 1.28
C ASP A 16 -26.64 -3.86 0.39
N THR A 17 -27.26 -4.21 -0.72
CA THR A 17 -26.68 -5.10 -1.73
C THR A 17 -25.45 -4.44 -2.38
N ASP A 18 -25.53 -3.17 -2.77
CA ASP A 18 -24.37 -2.45 -3.33
C ASP A 18 -23.20 -2.48 -2.35
N ARG A 19 -23.45 -2.15 -1.07
CA ARG A 19 -22.41 -2.16 -0.03
C ARG A 19 -21.78 -3.54 0.15
N ARG A 20 -22.59 -4.60 0.23
CA ARG A 20 -22.09 -5.97 0.36
C ARG A 20 -21.27 -6.41 -0.85
N MET A 21 -21.72 -6.12 -2.07
CA MET A 21 -21.03 -6.53 -3.28
C MET A 21 -19.72 -5.76 -3.49
N MET A 22 -19.69 -4.45 -3.19
CA MET A 22 -18.45 -3.68 -3.23
C MET A 22 -17.47 -4.12 -2.14
N ALA A 23 -17.93 -4.36 -0.92
CA ALA A 23 -17.09 -4.90 0.16
C ALA A 23 -16.49 -6.27 -0.26
N ARG A 24 -17.28 -7.12 -0.94
CA ARG A 24 -16.80 -8.39 -1.48
C ARG A 24 -15.76 -8.20 -2.59
N ALA A 25 -15.95 -7.24 -3.49
CA ALA A 25 -14.95 -6.91 -4.52
C ALA A 25 -13.63 -6.45 -3.89
N LEU A 26 -13.67 -5.62 -2.84
CA LEU A 26 -12.49 -5.20 -2.08
C LEU A 26 -11.81 -6.38 -1.34
N GLU A 27 -12.60 -7.30 -0.78
CA GLU A 27 -12.07 -8.52 -0.17
C GLU A 27 -11.33 -9.40 -1.19
N LEU A 28 -11.90 -9.57 -2.38
CA LEU A 28 -11.25 -10.30 -3.47
C LEU A 28 -9.95 -9.61 -3.91
N ALA A 29 -9.94 -8.29 -4.02
CA ALA A 29 -8.76 -7.51 -4.37
C ALA A 29 -7.61 -7.75 -3.37
N ARG A 30 -7.89 -7.89 -2.06
CA ARG A 30 -6.89 -8.19 -1.02
C ARG A 30 -6.14 -9.49 -1.25
N LYS A 31 -6.73 -10.47 -1.96
CA LYS A 31 -6.05 -11.74 -2.31
C LYS A 31 -4.86 -11.54 -3.27
N GLY A 32 -4.79 -10.39 -3.92
CA GLY A 32 -3.68 -9.97 -4.77
C GLY A 32 -2.47 -9.39 -4.02
N ILE A 33 -2.55 -9.17 -2.71
CA ILE A 33 -1.45 -8.59 -1.92
C ILE A 33 -0.19 -9.45 -2.07
N GLY A 34 0.95 -8.79 -2.31
CA GLY A 34 2.24 -9.44 -2.61
C GLY A 34 2.36 -10.01 -4.03
N ARG A 35 1.29 -10.01 -4.85
CA ARG A 35 1.23 -10.71 -6.13
C ARG A 35 0.90 -9.83 -7.35
N VAL A 36 0.58 -8.54 -7.15
CA VAL A 36 0.16 -7.66 -8.25
C VAL A 36 1.19 -6.60 -8.65
N SER A 37 2.09 -6.19 -7.74
CA SER A 37 3.05 -5.12 -8.04
C SER A 37 3.87 -5.39 -9.32
N PRO A 38 4.02 -4.40 -10.22
CA PRO A 38 3.64 -2.97 -10.11
C PRO A 38 2.19 -2.63 -10.56
N GLY A 39 1.28 -3.58 -10.60
CA GLY A 39 -0.13 -3.35 -10.87
C GLY A 39 -0.95 -3.06 -9.60
N PRO A 40 -2.22 -2.61 -9.75
CA PRO A 40 -3.13 -2.37 -8.65
C PRO A 40 -3.76 -3.65 -8.11
N LEU A 41 -4.31 -3.57 -6.89
CA LEU A 41 -5.18 -4.57 -6.30
C LEU A 41 -6.60 -4.39 -6.85
N VAL A 42 -7.06 -5.34 -7.65
CA VAL A 42 -8.40 -5.29 -8.27
C VAL A 42 -9.17 -6.55 -8.00
N GLY A 43 -10.42 -6.39 -7.59
CA GLY A 43 -11.41 -7.45 -7.45
C GLY A 43 -12.70 -7.08 -8.17
N CYS A 44 -13.40 -8.08 -8.65
CA CYS A 44 -14.66 -7.92 -9.38
C CYS A 44 -15.71 -8.93 -8.94
N VAL A 45 -16.95 -8.46 -8.77
CA VAL A 45 -18.13 -9.29 -8.53
C VAL A 45 -19.17 -8.97 -9.61
N ILE A 46 -19.61 -9.98 -10.34
CA ILE A 46 -20.73 -9.87 -11.29
C ILE A 46 -21.99 -10.36 -10.61
N VAL A 47 -23.00 -9.52 -10.60
CA VAL A 47 -24.35 -9.84 -10.10
C VAL A 47 -25.31 -9.90 -11.28
N SER A 48 -26.07 -10.98 -11.37
CA SER A 48 -27.07 -11.19 -12.43
C SER A 48 -28.23 -10.18 -12.34
N ALA A 49 -29.03 -10.10 -13.37
CA ALA A 49 -30.25 -9.29 -13.37
C ALA A 49 -31.27 -9.73 -12.28
N THR A 50 -31.17 -10.96 -11.76
CA THR A 50 -31.99 -11.49 -10.67
C THR A 50 -31.42 -11.21 -9.28
N GLY A 51 -30.26 -10.56 -9.18
CA GLY A 51 -29.63 -10.19 -7.91
C GLY A 51 -28.70 -11.24 -7.31
N GLU A 52 -28.41 -12.33 -8.01
CA GLU A 52 -27.51 -13.39 -7.56
C GLU A 52 -26.06 -13.10 -7.98
N ILE A 53 -25.06 -13.47 -7.15
CA ILE A 53 -23.65 -13.47 -7.54
C ILE A 53 -23.47 -14.53 -8.64
N ALA A 54 -23.11 -14.06 -9.84
CA ALA A 54 -22.91 -14.90 -11.02
C ALA A 54 -21.43 -15.25 -11.24
N GLY A 55 -20.50 -14.39 -10.79
CA GLY A 55 -19.07 -14.64 -10.91
C GLY A 55 -18.24 -13.70 -10.07
N GLU A 56 -17.05 -14.15 -9.71
CA GLU A 56 -16.09 -13.42 -8.90
C GLU A 56 -14.69 -13.55 -9.50
N GLY A 57 -13.87 -12.51 -9.39
CA GLY A 57 -12.49 -12.52 -9.86
C GLY A 57 -11.62 -11.54 -9.10
N PHE A 58 -10.33 -11.79 -9.12
CA PHE A 58 -9.31 -10.85 -8.65
C PHE A 58 -8.07 -10.91 -9.53
N TYR A 59 -7.35 -9.80 -9.59
CA TYR A 59 -6.19 -9.66 -10.47
C TYR A 59 -4.92 -10.25 -9.85
N LEU A 60 -4.13 -10.92 -10.69
CA LEU A 60 -2.76 -11.34 -10.42
C LEU A 60 -1.86 -10.93 -11.60
N PHE A 61 -0.72 -10.33 -11.33
CA PHE A 61 0.12 -9.72 -12.38
C PHE A 61 0.62 -10.71 -13.45
N ASP A 62 0.97 -11.92 -13.05
CA ASP A 62 1.50 -12.94 -13.97
C ASP A 62 0.41 -13.68 -14.74
N GLU A 63 -0.85 -13.54 -14.32
CA GLU A 63 -2.01 -14.03 -15.06
C GLU A 63 -2.42 -12.99 -16.10
N LEU A 64 -2.76 -13.45 -17.30
CA LEU A 64 -3.20 -12.57 -18.39
C LEU A 64 -4.59 -11.98 -18.18
N ASN A 65 -5.41 -12.62 -17.31
CA ASN A 65 -6.78 -12.22 -17.10
C ASN A 65 -6.92 -11.22 -15.96
N HIS A 66 -7.67 -10.15 -16.19
CA HIS A 66 -8.05 -9.18 -15.18
C HIS A 66 -9.24 -9.68 -14.35
N ALA A 67 -9.49 -9.05 -13.20
CA ALA A 67 -10.56 -9.43 -12.27
C ALA A 67 -11.92 -9.52 -12.97
N GLU A 68 -12.22 -8.56 -13.86
CA GLU A 68 -13.47 -8.48 -14.61
C GLU A 68 -13.61 -9.67 -15.57
N THR A 69 -12.58 -10.00 -16.33
CA THR A 69 -12.62 -11.12 -17.29
C THR A 69 -12.74 -12.46 -16.60
N ILE A 70 -12.10 -12.64 -15.44
CA ILE A 70 -12.25 -13.84 -14.60
C ILE A 70 -13.69 -13.97 -14.09
N ALA A 71 -14.25 -12.88 -13.55
CA ALA A 71 -15.62 -12.86 -13.05
C ALA A 71 -16.65 -13.10 -14.18
N LEU A 72 -16.45 -12.49 -15.35
CA LEU A 72 -17.31 -12.70 -16.53
C LEU A 72 -17.24 -14.13 -17.06
N ALA A 73 -16.06 -14.76 -17.07
CA ALA A 73 -15.91 -16.16 -17.49
C ALA A 73 -16.70 -17.14 -16.61
N GLN A 74 -16.84 -16.83 -15.31
CA GLN A 74 -17.68 -17.58 -14.38
C GLN A 74 -19.18 -17.28 -14.61
N ALA A 75 -19.51 -16.00 -14.75
CA ALA A 75 -20.90 -15.54 -14.88
C ALA A 75 -21.56 -16.01 -16.18
N ARG A 76 -20.82 -16.09 -17.29
CA ARG A 76 -21.31 -16.47 -18.62
C ARG A 76 -22.57 -15.66 -19.00
N GLU A 77 -23.59 -16.30 -19.49
CA GLU A 77 -24.86 -15.65 -19.91
C GLU A 77 -25.61 -14.97 -18.76
N LYS A 78 -25.34 -15.34 -17.49
CA LYS A 78 -25.95 -14.69 -16.31
C LYS A 78 -25.45 -13.24 -16.10
N ALA A 79 -24.36 -12.84 -16.77
CA ALA A 79 -23.87 -11.47 -16.73
C ALA A 79 -24.80 -10.49 -17.45
N ARG A 80 -25.53 -10.96 -18.46
CA ARG A 80 -26.39 -10.13 -19.31
C ARG A 80 -27.48 -9.41 -18.49
N GLY A 81 -27.54 -8.10 -18.64
CA GLY A 81 -28.47 -7.24 -17.89
C GLY A 81 -28.09 -7.01 -16.43
N GLY A 82 -26.98 -7.58 -15.98
CA GLY A 82 -26.51 -7.53 -14.61
C GLY A 82 -25.67 -6.31 -14.26
N THR A 83 -25.10 -6.33 -13.05
CA THR A 83 -24.23 -5.28 -12.48
C THR A 83 -22.84 -5.84 -12.22
N ALA A 84 -21.81 -5.08 -12.60
CA ALA A 84 -20.42 -5.35 -12.22
C ALA A 84 -19.98 -4.40 -11.09
N TYR A 85 -19.49 -4.96 -9.99
CA TYR A 85 -18.84 -4.24 -8.90
C TYR A 85 -17.35 -4.46 -9.03
N VAL A 86 -16.60 -3.41 -9.35
CA VAL A 86 -15.15 -3.48 -9.57
C VAL A 86 -14.45 -2.52 -8.61
N SER A 87 -13.45 -3.00 -7.89
CA SER A 87 -12.80 -2.21 -6.81
C SER A 87 -11.91 -1.05 -7.31
N LEU A 88 -11.75 -0.90 -8.62
CA LEU A 88 -11.03 0.19 -9.28
C LEU A 88 -11.64 0.40 -10.67
N GLU A 89 -11.46 1.58 -11.29
CA GLU A 89 -11.91 1.88 -12.64
C GLU A 89 -11.46 0.82 -13.66
N PRO A 90 -12.38 0.19 -14.44
CA PRO A 90 -12.03 -0.71 -15.53
C PRO A 90 -11.31 0.01 -16.66
N HIS A 91 -10.18 -0.51 -17.14
CA HIS A 91 -9.41 0.13 -18.19
C HIS A 91 -10.04 -0.01 -19.60
N ALA A 92 -9.89 1.05 -20.43
CA ALA A 92 -10.43 1.14 -21.78
C ALA A 92 -9.36 1.12 -22.88
N HIS A 93 -8.08 0.89 -22.55
CA HIS A 93 -7.01 0.85 -23.53
C HIS A 93 -6.48 -0.55 -23.75
N GLN A 94 -5.95 -0.82 -24.95
CA GLN A 94 -5.22 -2.06 -25.24
C GLN A 94 -3.90 -2.03 -24.46
N ALA A 95 -3.73 -3.00 -23.59
CA ALA A 95 -2.51 -3.22 -22.82
C ALA A 95 -1.96 -4.62 -23.11
N ARG A 96 -1.51 -5.35 -22.08
CA ARG A 96 -1.17 -6.78 -22.20
C ARG A 96 -2.39 -7.64 -22.52
N THR A 97 -3.58 -7.13 -22.19
CA THR A 97 -4.89 -7.73 -22.43
C THR A 97 -5.80 -6.75 -23.17
N PRO A 98 -6.88 -7.23 -23.83
CA PRO A 98 -7.93 -6.36 -24.33
C PRO A 98 -8.58 -5.52 -23.24
N PRO A 99 -9.23 -4.38 -23.59
CA PRO A 99 -9.90 -3.53 -22.62
C PRO A 99 -10.94 -4.27 -21.78
N CYS A 100 -10.91 -4.09 -20.44
CA CYS A 100 -11.94 -4.67 -19.56
C CYS A 100 -13.33 -4.08 -19.84
N THR A 101 -13.37 -2.80 -20.24
CA THR A 101 -14.62 -2.14 -20.65
C THR A 101 -15.30 -2.88 -21.82
N ASP A 102 -14.53 -3.29 -22.82
CA ASP A 102 -15.09 -4.01 -23.98
C ASP A 102 -15.63 -5.38 -23.58
N ALA A 103 -14.95 -6.09 -22.66
CA ALA A 103 -15.43 -7.36 -22.13
C ALA A 103 -16.75 -7.20 -21.36
N LEU A 104 -16.88 -6.15 -20.54
CA LEU A 104 -18.11 -5.82 -19.82
C LEU A 104 -19.26 -5.49 -20.77
N LEU A 105 -19.00 -4.72 -21.84
CA LEU A 105 -19.98 -4.39 -22.87
C LEU A 105 -20.43 -5.62 -23.66
N ALA A 106 -19.49 -6.46 -24.10
CA ALA A 106 -19.79 -7.70 -24.84
C ALA A 106 -20.63 -8.68 -24.00
N ALA A 107 -20.39 -8.74 -22.68
CA ALA A 107 -21.19 -9.54 -21.77
C ALA A 107 -22.60 -8.96 -21.51
N GLY A 108 -22.88 -7.74 -21.98
CA GLY A 108 -24.18 -7.08 -21.84
C GLY A 108 -24.45 -6.56 -20.42
N ILE A 109 -23.41 -6.20 -19.67
CA ILE A 109 -23.53 -5.52 -18.37
C ILE A 109 -24.27 -4.19 -18.55
N LYS A 110 -25.21 -3.88 -17.66
CA LYS A 110 -26.02 -2.67 -17.69
C LYS A 110 -25.62 -1.63 -16.67
N ARG A 111 -24.98 -2.03 -15.58
CA ARG A 111 -24.53 -1.15 -14.51
C ARG A 111 -23.12 -1.52 -14.07
N VAL A 112 -22.27 -0.53 -13.88
CA VAL A 112 -20.94 -0.69 -13.28
C VAL A 112 -20.86 0.20 -12.03
N VAL A 113 -20.46 -0.38 -10.92
CA VAL A 113 -20.16 0.33 -9.67
C VAL A 113 -18.67 0.18 -9.40
N ALA A 114 -17.96 1.31 -9.30
CA ALA A 114 -16.54 1.33 -8.94
C ALA A 114 -16.28 2.46 -7.93
N PRO A 115 -15.51 2.23 -6.85
CA PRO A 115 -15.35 3.20 -5.78
C PRO A 115 -14.58 4.45 -6.21
N ILE A 116 -13.51 4.26 -7.00
CA ILE A 116 -12.55 5.31 -7.36
C ILE A 116 -12.12 5.20 -8.83
N GLU A 117 -11.67 6.32 -9.36
CA GLU A 117 -10.98 6.42 -10.64
C GLU A 117 -9.54 5.91 -10.51
N ASP A 118 -9.00 5.31 -11.57
CA ASP A 118 -7.59 4.94 -11.63
C ASP A 118 -6.73 6.19 -11.93
N LEU A 119 -5.72 6.45 -11.11
CA LEU A 119 -4.80 7.58 -11.31
C LEU A 119 -3.75 7.34 -12.40
N ASN A 120 -3.70 6.15 -13.01
CA ASN A 120 -2.83 5.90 -14.15
C ASN A 120 -3.26 6.79 -15.34
N PRO A 121 -2.38 7.67 -15.88
CA PRO A 121 -2.73 8.59 -16.97
C PRO A 121 -3.26 7.91 -18.24
N LYS A 122 -2.98 6.62 -18.42
CA LYS A 122 -3.51 5.82 -19.53
C LYS A 122 -4.98 5.41 -19.32
N VAL A 123 -5.45 5.34 -18.07
CA VAL A 123 -6.81 4.92 -17.68
C VAL A 123 -7.66 6.12 -17.30
N SER A 124 -7.31 6.82 -16.26
CA SER A 124 -7.90 8.01 -15.62
C SER A 124 -9.16 8.57 -16.29
N GLY A 125 -10.33 8.13 -15.82
CA GLY A 125 -11.67 8.54 -16.31
C GLY A 125 -12.09 7.99 -17.68
N LYS A 126 -11.18 7.43 -18.45
CA LYS A 126 -11.46 6.95 -19.83
C LYS A 126 -12.33 5.69 -19.84
N GLY A 127 -12.13 4.82 -18.87
CA GLY A 127 -12.95 3.62 -18.70
C GLY A 127 -14.39 3.96 -18.38
N PHE A 128 -14.60 4.86 -17.44
CA PHE A 128 -15.95 5.34 -17.10
C PHE A 128 -16.61 6.08 -18.27
N ALA A 129 -15.87 6.92 -18.98
CA ALA A 129 -16.38 7.64 -20.14
C ALA A 129 -16.80 6.67 -21.26
N HIS A 130 -15.99 5.65 -21.54
CA HIS A 130 -16.27 4.63 -22.57
C HIS A 130 -17.54 3.83 -22.24
N LEU A 131 -17.69 3.37 -20.99
CA LEU A 131 -18.87 2.65 -20.54
C LEU A 131 -20.14 3.50 -20.62
N ARG A 132 -20.08 4.78 -20.16
CA ARG A 132 -21.22 5.70 -20.25
C ARG A 132 -21.63 5.98 -21.69
N ALA A 133 -20.66 6.20 -22.59
CA ALA A 133 -20.92 6.42 -24.02
C ALA A 133 -21.63 5.23 -24.68
N ALA A 134 -21.39 4.00 -24.18
CA ALA A 134 -22.06 2.78 -24.63
C ALA A 134 -23.40 2.52 -23.92
N GLY A 135 -23.91 3.45 -23.10
CA GLY A 135 -25.20 3.36 -22.42
C GLY A 135 -25.20 2.50 -21.15
N VAL A 136 -24.02 2.22 -20.57
CA VAL A 136 -23.92 1.56 -19.26
C VAL A 136 -24.05 2.62 -18.16
N GLU A 137 -24.87 2.32 -17.15
CA GLU A 137 -24.94 3.14 -15.94
C GLU A 137 -23.66 2.99 -15.14
N VAL A 138 -22.91 4.08 -14.89
CA VAL A 138 -21.66 4.07 -14.12
C VAL A 138 -21.82 4.92 -12.87
N GLN A 139 -21.70 4.29 -11.70
CA GLN A 139 -21.77 4.90 -10.39
C GLN A 139 -20.43 4.77 -9.66
N THR A 140 -20.02 5.84 -8.95
CA THR A 140 -18.72 5.92 -8.26
C THR A 140 -18.87 6.40 -6.82
N GLY A 141 -17.87 6.16 -5.99
CA GLY A 141 -17.77 6.68 -4.62
C GLY A 141 -18.14 5.70 -3.50
N LEU A 142 -18.70 4.54 -3.81
CA LEU A 142 -19.06 3.55 -2.79
C LEU A 142 -17.81 2.89 -2.18
N LEU A 143 -17.60 3.04 -0.87
CA LEU A 143 -16.41 2.56 -0.13
C LEU A 143 -15.10 3.10 -0.74
N ALA A 144 -15.11 4.39 -1.11
CA ALA A 144 -13.96 5.03 -1.77
C ALA A 144 -12.74 5.12 -0.87
N ASP A 145 -12.92 5.35 0.41
CA ASP A 145 -11.82 5.44 1.38
C ASP A 145 -11.13 4.09 1.55
N GLU A 146 -11.89 3.01 1.67
CA GLU A 146 -11.38 1.65 1.78
C GLU A 146 -10.64 1.21 0.50
N ALA A 147 -11.16 1.58 -0.67
CA ALA A 147 -10.52 1.30 -1.96
C ALA A 147 -9.22 2.08 -2.13
N THR A 148 -9.21 3.34 -1.71
CA THR A 148 -8.03 4.22 -1.73
C THR A 148 -6.96 3.67 -0.78
N GLN A 149 -7.32 3.30 0.43
CA GLN A 149 -6.40 2.71 1.40
C GLN A 149 -5.84 1.37 0.92
N LEU A 150 -6.66 0.55 0.27
CA LEU A 150 -6.22 -0.73 -0.29
C LEU A 150 -5.17 -0.56 -1.39
N ASN A 151 -5.30 0.48 -2.21
CA ASN A 151 -4.41 0.78 -3.33
C ASN A 151 -3.47 1.97 -3.05
N GLU A 152 -3.26 2.37 -1.78
CA GLU A 152 -2.54 3.60 -1.41
C GLU A 152 -1.15 3.71 -2.06
N ALA A 153 -0.38 2.61 -2.08
CA ALA A 153 0.95 2.58 -2.66
C ALA A 153 0.92 2.76 -4.19
N TYR A 154 0.03 2.05 -4.88
CA TYR A 154 -0.17 2.19 -6.31
C TYR A 154 -0.63 3.60 -6.71
N LEU A 155 -1.65 4.13 -6.04
CA LEU A 155 -2.19 5.46 -6.31
C LEU A 155 -1.17 6.57 -6.04
N HIS A 156 -0.37 6.44 -4.96
CA HIS A 156 0.73 7.35 -4.67
C HIS A 156 1.77 7.33 -5.80
N PHE A 157 2.21 6.14 -6.20
CA PHE A 157 3.19 5.97 -7.28
C PHE A 157 2.69 6.54 -8.62
N MET A 158 1.42 6.30 -8.97
CA MET A 158 0.83 6.86 -10.20
C MET A 158 0.76 8.40 -10.17
N ARG A 159 0.58 8.99 -8.99
CA ARG A 159 0.50 10.46 -8.82
C ARG A 159 1.86 11.14 -8.80
N THR A 160 2.86 10.52 -8.15
CA THR A 160 4.12 11.19 -7.83
C THR A 160 5.32 10.66 -8.60
N GLY A 161 5.24 9.44 -9.14
CA GLY A 161 6.36 8.71 -9.71
C GLY A 161 7.35 8.17 -8.67
N LEU A 162 7.08 8.33 -7.36
CA LEU A 162 7.95 7.87 -6.27
C LEU A 162 7.27 6.76 -5.45
N PRO A 163 8.06 5.86 -4.83
CA PRO A 163 7.52 4.82 -3.95
C PRO A 163 6.78 5.40 -2.75
N PHE A 164 5.70 4.75 -2.36
CA PHE A 164 5.02 5.00 -1.09
C PHE A 164 5.91 4.58 0.07
N VAL A 165 6.18 5.50 0.98
CA VAL A 165 7.07 5.31 2.13
C VAL A 165 6.27 5.06 3.40
N HIS A 166 6.43 3.87 3.98
CA HIS A 166 5.84 3.49 5.26
C HIS A 166 6.92 3.38 6.33
N LEU A 167 6.91 4.26 7.31
CA LEU A 167 7.80 4.18 8.46
C LEU A 167 7.20 3.28 9.54
N LYS A 168 7.86 2.16 9.85
CA LYS A 168 7.45 1.22 10.90
C LYS A 168 8.50 1.16 12.00
N LEU A 169 8.10 1.38 13.23
CA LEU A 169 8.98 1.33 14.41
C LEU A 169 8.38 0.45 15.52
N ALA A 170 9.26 -0.20 16.29
CA ALA A 170 8.90 -0.85 17.55
C ALA A 170 9.59 -0.09 18.69
N ILE A 171 8.81 0.34 19.66
CA ILE A 171 9.27 1.21 20.74
C ILE A 171 8.78 0.75 22.12
N SER A 172 9.48 1.12 23.15
CA SER A 172 9.00 1.06 24.52
C SER A 172 7.94 2.14 24.79
N LEU A 173 7.20 2.04 25.88
CA LEU A 173 6.19 3.05 26.28
C LEU A 173 6.80 4.44 26.49
N ASP A 174 8.07 4.51 26.89
CA ASP A 174 8.84 5.76 27.02
C ASP A 174 9.60 6.15 25.74
N GLY A 175 9.21 5.58 24.58
CA GLY A 175 9.64 6.01 23.25
C GLY A 175 11.05 5.56 22.83
N LYS A 176 11.62 4.51 23.44
CA LYS A 176 12.96 4.01 23.12
C LYS A 176 12.93 2.82 22.16
N ILE A 177 13.87 2.80 21.21
CA ILE A 177 14.06 1.69 20.26
C ILE A 177 15.14 0.69 20.70
N ALA A 178 15.99 1.06 21.63
CA ALA A 178 17.03 0.22 22.23
C ALA A 178 17.43 0.75 23.60
N THR A 179 18.16 -0.05 24.38
CA THR A 179 18.81 0.39 25.63
C THR A 179 20.00 1.32 25.33
N ARG A 180 20.58 1.96 26.36
CA ARG A 180 21.77 2.80 26.25
C ARG A 180 23.00 2.07 25.69
N THR A 181 23.03 0.74 25.77
CA THR A 181 24.11 -0.12 25.25
C THR A 181 23.81 -0.69 23.86
N GLY A 182 22.64 -0.33 23.27
CA GLY A 182 22.25 -0.76 21.92
C GLY A 182 21.47 -2.08 21.87
N ASP A 183 21.15 -2.71 23.01
CA ASP A 183 20.30 -3.91 23.01
C ASP A 183 18.86 -3.53 22.62
N SER A 184 18.38 -4.09 21.51
CA SER A 184 17.05 -3.89 20.93
C SER A 184 16.19 -5.16 20.85
N ARG A 185 16.71 -6.32 21.32
CA ARG A 185 16.04 -7.64 21.17
C ARG A 185 15.44 -8.10 22.49
N TRP A 186 14.11 -8.21 22.63
CA TRP A 186 13.03 -7.83 21.71
C TRP A 186 12.25 -6.69 22.37
N VAL A 187 12.07 -5.59 21.68
CA VAL A 187 11.23 -4.50 22.16
C VAL A 187 9.79 -4.96 22.20
N SER A 188 9.25 -5.39 21.06
CA SER A 188 7.86 -5.84 20.89
C SER A 188 7.66 -7.33 21.10
N GLY A 189 6.40 -7.75 21.34
CA GLY A 189 5.98 -9.12 21.54
C GLY A 189 5.84 -9.95 20.25
N PRO A 190 5.55 -11.25 20.37
CA PRO A 190 5.47 -12.17 19.23
C PRO A 190 4.35 -11.80 18.24
N GLU A 191 3.21 -11.31 18.70
CA GLU A 191 2.09 -10.91 17.86
C GLU A 191 2.46 -9.70 16.98
N SER A 192 3.19 -8.73 17.55
CA SER A 192 3.74 -7.58 16.81
C SER A 192 4.81 -7.99 15.81
N LEU A 193 5.63 -8.98 16.14
CA LEU A 193 6.60 -9.55 15.21
C LEU A 193 5.93 -10.27 14.04
N ALA A 194 4.89 -11.09 14.31
CA ALA A 194 4.09 -11.72 13.25
C ALA A 194 3.47 -10.65 12.33
N ARG A 195 2.87 -9.61 12.91
CA ARG A 195 2.30 -8.48 12.16
C ARG A 195 3.36 -7.74 11.33
N THR A 196 4.59 -7.61 11.83
CA THR A 196 5.70 -7.02 11.06
C THR A 196 5.98 -7.82 9.78
N HIS A 197 5.93 -9.15 9.82
CA HIS A 197 6.09 -9.98 8.62
C HIS A 197 4.92 -9.85 7.64
N GLU A 198 3.68 -9.72 8.12
CA GLU A 198 2.53 -9.41 7.28
C GLU A 198 2.67 -8.02 6.61
N LEU A 199 3.19 -7.02 7.34
CA LEU A 199 3.49 -5.71 6.76
C LEU A 199 4.56 -5.83 5.67
N ARG A 200 5.68 -6.51 5.94
CA ARG A 200 6.74 -6.72 4.92
C ARG A 200 6.21 -7.39 3.66
N HIS A 201 5.21 -8.27 3.80
CA HIS A 201 4.56 -8.93 2.67
C HIS A 201 3.85 -7.95 1.73
N GLN A 202 3.37 -6.84 2.23
CA GLN A 202 2.60 -5.84 1.47
C GLN A 202 3.49 -4.92 0.63
N TYR A 203 4.81 -4.81 0.94
CA TYR A 203 5.73 -3.85 0.32
C TYR A 203 6.69 -4.51 -0.67
N ASP A 204 7.13 -3.75 -1.68
CA ASP A 204 8.11 -4.20 -2.67
C ASP A 204 9.53 -4.20 -2.09
N ALA A 205 9.82 -3.24 -1.22
CA ALA A 205 11.13 -3.09 -0.60
C ALA A 205 11.04 -2.87 0.92
N ILE A 206 12.11 -3.28 1.61
CA ILE A 206 12.38 -2.95 3.02
C ILE A 206 13.68 -2.17 3.10
N MET A 207 13.70 -1.06 3.85
CA MET A 207 14.88 -0.20 3.96
C MET A 207 15.30 -0.03 5.42
N ILE A 208 16.63 -0.11 5.65
CA ILE A 208 17.28 0.27 6.91
C ILE A 208 18.49 1.17 6.64
N GLY A 209 18.96 1.87 7.65
CA GLY A 209 20.23 2.61 7.57
C GLY A 209 21.45 1.68 7.69
N ALA A 210 22.59 2.08 7.10
CA ALA A 210 23.85 1.33 7.15
C ALA A 210 24.35 1.13 8.61
N GLY A 211 24.04 2.05 9.54
CA GLY A 211 24.34 1.89 10.96
C GLY A 211 23.56 0.71 11.59
N THR A 212 22.26 0.63 11.32
CA THR A 212 21.41 -0.48 11.78
C THR A 212 21.88 -1.82 11.17
N ALA A 213 22.19 -1.81 9.85
CA ALA A 213 22.70 -3.00 9.17
C ALA A 213 24.00 -3.53 9.81
N ALA A 214 24.92 -2.63 10.19
CA ALA A 214 26.20 -3.00 10.79
C ALA A 214 26.07 -3.54 12.23
N VAL A 215 25.11 -3.01 13.00
CA VAL A 215 24.93 -3.39 14.42
C VAL A 215 24.07 -4.64 14.58
N ASP A 216 22.94 -4.68 13.87
CA ASP A 216 21.92 -5.71 14.08
C ASP A 216 22.12 -6.95 13.22
N ASP A 217 22.91 -6.84 12.13
CA ASP A 217 23.13 -7.87 11.10
C ASP A 217 21.84 -8.63 10.74
N PRO A 218 20.78 -7.92 10.29
CA PRO A 218 19.47 -8.51 10.10
C PRO A 218 19.34 -9.23 8.76
N LEU A 219 18.44 -10.23 8.67
CA LEU A 219 18.09 -10.88 7.41
C LEU A 219 17.13 -10.04 6.55
N LEU A 220 16.27 -9.23 7.15
CA LEU A 220 15.22 -8.43 6.52
C LEU A 220 14.30 -9.25 5.58
N THR A 221 13.94 -10.44 6.00
CA THR A 221 13.10 -11.34 5.21
C THR A 221 11.62 -11.19 5.55
N ASP A 222 10.77 -11.43 4.55
CA ASP A 222 9.35 -11.72 4.74
C ASP A 222 9.21 -13.18 5.19
N ARG A 223 8.60 -13.41 6.35
CA ARG A 223 8.33 -14.73 6.93
C ARG A 223 6.83 -14.94 7.19
N SER A 224 5.98 -14.22 6.44
CA SER A 224 4.52 -14.36 6.54
C SER A 224 4.03 -15.75 6.09
N GLY A 225 4.81 -16.44 5.27
CA GLY A 225 4.39 -17.69 4.64
C GLY A 225 3.41 -17.50 3.49
N LEU A 226 3.05 -16.26 3.17
CA LEU A 226 2.12 -15.93 2.09
C LEU A 226 2.83 -15.90 0.72
N PRO A 227 2.14 -16.25 -0.37
CA PRO A 227 2.73 -16.28 -1.70
C PRO A 227 3.08 -14.87 -2.19
N ARG A 228 4.33 -14.68 -2.65
CA ARG A 228 4.85 -13.45 -3.26
C ARG A 228 5.19 -13.67 -4.71
N ARG A 229 4.93 -12.65 -5.53
CA ARG A 229 5.35 -12.63 -6.93
C ARG A 229 6.85 -12.31 -7.08
N ARG A 230 7.31 -11.28 -6.40
CA ARG A 230 8.70 -10.81 -6.45
C ARG A 230 9.32 -10.90 -5.05
N ALA A 231 10.59 -11.26 -4.98
CA ALA A 231 11.30 -11.24 -3.71
C ALA A 231 11.30 -9.83 -3.12
N LEU A 232 11.16 -9.72 -1.79
CA LEU A 232 11.28 -8.45 -1.07
C LEU A 232 12.70 -7.89 -1.28
N VAL A 233 12.79 -6.70 -1.88
CA VAL A 233 14.07 -6.03 -2.12
C VAL A 233 14.57 -5.42 -0.81
N ARG A 234 15.74 -5.84 -0.36
CA ARG A 234 16.37 -5.29 0.84
C ARG A 234 17.24 -4.10 0.47
N VAL A 235 17.02 -2.97 1.11
CA VAL A 235 17.71 -1.71 0.83
C VAL A 235 18.47 -1.26 2.07
N VAL A 236 19.75 -1.00 1.91
CA VAL A 236 20.58 -0.35 2.93
C VAL A 236 20.88 1.08 2.47
N ALA A 237 20.34 2.05 3.19
CA ALA A 237 20.60 3.47 2.94
C ALA A 237 21.90 3.90 3.62
N GLY A 238 22.90 4.24 2.83
CA GLY A 238 24.21 4.70 3.31
C GLY A 238 25.40 4.10 2.56
N ASP A 239 26.58 4.21 3.16
CA ASP A 239 27.84 3.79 2.58
C ASP A 239 28.01 2.26 2.62
N ARG A 240 28.29 1.67 1.46
CA ARG A 240 28.58 0.25 1.27
C ARG A 240 29.76 -0.24 2.14
N SER A 241 30.77 0.61 2.40
CA SER A 241 31.93 0.26 3.22
C SER A 241 31.58 -0.12 4.67
N ARG A 242 30.40 0.28 5.14
CA ARG A 242 29.91 -0.06 6.48
C ARG A 242 29.30 -1.46 6.58
N LEU A 243 29.06 -2.14 5.46
CA LEU A 243 28.56 -3.52 5.44
C LEU A 243 29.73 -4.50 5.36
N SER A 244 29.83 -5.39 6.34
CA SER A 244 30.76 -6.50 6.31
C SER A 244 30.44 -7.46 5.17
N ALA A 245 31.48 -8.02 4.53
CA ALA A 245 31.31 -9.08 3.54
C ALA A 245 30.66 -10.34 4.14
N ASP A 246 30.87 -10.58 5.44
CA ASP A 246 30.33 -11.73 6.17
C ASP A 246 28.93 -11.47 6.74
N SER A 247 28.36 -10.26 6.56
CA SER A 247 27.02 -9.96 7.06
C SER A 247 25.97 -10.84 6.40
N GLN A 248 24.90 -11.16 7.14
CA GLN A 248 23.78 -11.96 6.64
C GLN A 248 23.16 -11.38 5.37
N LEU A 249 23.07 -10.03 5.28
CA LEU A 249 22.57 -9.34 4.10
C LEU A 249 23.43 -9.64 2.86
N VAL A 250 24.75 -9.58 2.97
CA VAL A 250 25.67 -9.80 1.85
C VAL A 250 25.71 -11.28 1.46
N ARG A 251 25.83 -12.19 2.43
CA ARG A 251 25.85 -13.65 2.16
C ARG A 251 24.57 -14.11 1.46
N THR A 252 23.42 -13.73 1.98
CA THR A 252 22.12 -14.14 1.39
C THR A 252 21.83 -13.42 0.07
N ALA A 253 22.47 -12.29 -0.21
CA ALA A 253 22.42 -11.66 -1.54
C ALA A 253 23.11 -12.51 -2.60
N ALA A 254 24.23 -13.15 -2.28
CA ALA A 254 24.90 -14.10 -3.16
C ALA A 254 24.05 -15.38 -3.41
N GLU A 255 23.15 -15.72 -2.52
CA GLU A 255 22.17 -16.81 -2.63
C GLU A 255 20.88 -16.40 -3.39
N GLY A 256 20.82 -15.19 -3.93
CA GLY A 256 19.72 -14.71 -4.77
C GLY A 256 18.66 -13.83 -4.05
N ALA A 257 18.82 -13.51 -2.76
CA ALA A 257 17.93 -12.56 -2.10
C ALA A 257 18.35 -11.12 -2.44
N PRO A 258 17.51 -10.29 -3.13
CA PRO A 258 17.94 -9.02 -3.68
C PRO A 258 18.36 -8.02 -2.60
N LEU A 259 19.53 -7.39 -2.79
CA LEU A 259 20.10 -6.38 -1.91
C LEU A 259 20.55 -5.17 -2.73
N LEU A 260 20.11 -3.99 -2.36
CA LEU A 260 20.60 -2.69 -2.85
C LEU A 260 21.29 -1.95 -1.70
N VAL A 261 22.45 -1.36 -1.98
CA VAL A 261 23.12 -0.45 -1.05
C VAL A 261 23.21 0.89 -1.75
N LEU A 262 22.45 1.87 -1.27
CA LEU A 262 22.24 3.15 -1.93
C LEU A 262 22.66 4.27 -1.01
N GLY A 263 23.60 5.11 -1.49
CA GLY A 263 24.02 6.33 -0.82
C GLY A 263 23.43 7.57 -1.47
N GLY A 264 23.66 8.72 -0.86
CA GLY A 264 23.21 10.02 -1.38
C GLY A 264 21.92 10.53 -0.73
N GLU A 265 21.25 11.46 -1.41
CA GLU A 265 20.03 12.09 -0.96
C GLU A 265 18.84 11.10 -1.00
N LEU A 266 17.91 11.25 -0.06
CA LEU A 266 16.75 10.34 0.07
C LEU A 266 15.88 10.31 -1.20
N THR A 267 15.69 11.45 -1.83
CA THR A 267 14.93 11.55 -3.09
C THR A 267 15.60 10.77 -4.22
N SER A 268 16.94 10.80 -4.31
CA SER A 268 17.70 10.01 -5.29
C SER A 268 17.56 8.51 -5.03
N ILE A 269 17.57 8.09 -3.76
CA ILE A 269 17.33 6.70 -3.37
C ILE A 269 15.90 6.26 -3.79
N LEU A 270 14.89 7.08 -3.52
CA LEU A 270 13.51 6.77 -3.91
C LEU A 270 13.35 6.73 -5.44
N THR A 271 14.00 7.62 -6.19
CA THR A 271 14.01 7.59 -7.66
C THR A 271 14.63 6.29 -8.20
N GLU A 272 15.76 5.85 -7.65
CA GLU A 272 16.39 4.58 -8.02
C GLU A 272 15.46 3.37 -7.77
N LEU A 273 14.66 3.40 -6.69
CA LEU A 273 13.65 2.38 -6.42
C LEU A 273 12.50 2.46 -7.45
N ALA A 274 12.06 3.66 -7.79
CA ALA A 274 11.01 3.89 -8.80
C ALA A 274 11.42 3.37 -10.17
N ASP A 275 12.66 3.63 -10.62
CA ASP A 275 13.22 3.15 -11.90
C ASP A 275 13.21 1.63 -11.99
N ARG A 276 13.26 0.94 -10.84
CA ARG A 276 13.13 -0.53 -10.73
C ARG A 276 11.68 -1.00 -10.60
N SER A 277 10.72 -0.09 -10.77
CA SER A 277 9.29 -0.36 -10.59
C SER A 277 8.96 -0.91 -9.20
N LEU A 278 9.65 -0.43 -8.16
CA LEU A 278 9.32 -0.67 -6.75
C LEU A 278 8.42 0.48 -6.29
N GLN A 279 7.15 0.18 -6.09
CA GLN A 279 6.13 1.20 -5.82
C GLN A 279 5.96 1.50 -4.34
N SER A 280 6.58 0.69 -3.48
CA SER A 280 6.42 0.82 -2.04
C SER A 280 7.67 0.37 -1.29
N VAL A 281 7.98 1.08 -0.19
CA VAL A 281 9.08 0.75 0.70
C VAL A 281 8.64 0.89 2.15
N ILE A 282 8.91 -0.15 2.95
CA ILE A 282 8.77 -0.09 4.40
C ILE A 282 10.15 0.22 5.01
N ILE A 283 10.20 1.24 5.86
CA ILE A 283 11.43 1.62 6.59
C ILE A 283 11.34 1.03 7.98
N GLU A 284 12.32 0.22 8.34
CA GLU A 284 12.40 -0.39 9.66
C GLU A 284 13.69 -0.03 10.37
N GLY A 285 13.56 0.56 11.54
CA GLY A 285 14.66 0.78 12.47
C GLY A 285 15.61 1.94 12.16
N GLY A 286 16.36 2.31 13.19
CA GLY A 286 17.35 3.36 13.18
C GLY A 286 16.76 4.77 13.26
N ALA A 287 16.85 5.39 14.46
CA ALA A 287 16.35 6.73 14.71
C ALA A 287 16.83 7.76 13.67
N GLY A 288 18.09 7.66 13.23
CA GLY A 288 18.67 8.60 12.27
C GLY A 288 18.05 8.53 10.88
N LEU A 289 17.75 7.33 10.37
CA LEU A 289 17.07 7.20 9.07
C LEU A 289 15.62 7.65 9.19
N ALA A 290 14.92 7.25 10.26
CA ALA A 290 13.55 7.67 10.53
C ALA A 290 13.44 9.20 10.59
N GLY A 291 14.33 9.87 11.34
CA GLY A 291 14.38 11.32 11.43
C GLY A 291 14.58 11.99 10.08
N LYS A 292 15.57 11.56 9.30
CA LYS A 292 15.82 12.11 7.95
C LYS A 292 14.60 12.03 7.03
N PHE A 293 13.85 10.93 7.06
CA PHE A 293 12.63 10.79 6.25
C PHE A 293 11.49 11.69 6.75
N VAL A 294 11.37 11.86 8.07
CA VAL A 294 10.39 12.77 8.69
C VAL A 294 10.73 14.23 8.39
N ASP A 295 11.97 14.65 8.60
CA ASP A 295 12.44 16.01 8.35
C ASP A 295 12.31 16.40 6.87
N ALA A 296 12.52 15.44 5.97
CA ALA A 296 12.36 15.65 4.53
C ALA A 296 10.90 15.62 4.03
N GLY A 297 9.91 15.35 4.89
CA GLY A 297 8.52 15.25 4.49
C GLY A 297 8.20 14.06 3.58
N LEU A 298 8.99 13.00 3.62
CA LEU A 298 8.92 11.87 2.68
C LEU A 298 8.15 10.65 3.23
N VAL A 299 7.68 10.69 4.47
CA VAL A 299 6.90 9.60 5.07
C VAL A 299 5.43 9.74 4.67
N ASN A 300 4.84 8.71 4.07
CA ASN A 300 3.42 8.70 3.70
C ASN A 300 2.53 8.03 4.75
N LYS A 301 3.07 7.08 5.51
CA LYS A 301 2.36 6.32 6.55
C LYS A 301 3.30 5.97 7.68
N VAL A 302 2.79 5.92 8.89
CA VAL A 302 3.54 5.44 10.05
C VAL A 302 2.83 4.28 10.73
N THR A 303 3.59 3.33 11.29
CA THR A 303 3.09 2.32 12.21
C THR A 303 4.06 2.18 13.37
N PHE A 304 3.58 2.43 14.58
CA PHE A 304 4.31 2.21 15.82
C PHE A 304 3.75 1.00 16.55
N PHE A 305 4.64 0.08 16.92
CA PHE A 305 4.34 -0.95 17.92
C PHE A 305 4.89 -0.50 19.26
N ILE A 306 4.01 -0.18 20.20
CA ILE A 306 4.36 0.34 21.51
C ILE A 306 4.26 -0.81 22.52
N ALA A 307 5.41 -1.25 23.03
CA ALA A 307 5.46 -2.28 24.05
C ALA A 307 5.26 -1.68 25.44
N PRO A 308 4.58 -2.36 26.38
CA PRO A 308 4.38 -1.90 27.76
C PRO A 308 5.66 -2.09 28.59
N LYS A 309 6.75 -1.47 28.15
CA LYS A 309 8.08 -1.51 28.78
C LYS A 309 8.60 -0.10 29.01
N LEU A 310 9.36 0.10 30.05
CA LEU A 310 10.13 1.32 30.31
C LEU A 310 11.61 0.99 30.21
N VAL A 311 12.31 1.63 29.27
CA VAL A 311 13.77 1.45 29.07
C VAL A 311 14.56 2.51 29.82
N GLY A 312 14.12 3.76 29.79
CA GLY A 312 14.79 4.89 30.43
C GLY A 312 16.16 5.24 29.81
N GLY A 313 16.90 6.11 30.50
CA GLY A 313 18.25 6.49 30.13
C GLY A 313 18.30 7.57 29.03
N THR A 314 19.02 8.70 29.33
CA THR A 314 19.17 9.80 28.37
C THR A 314 19.96 9.41 27.12
N ALA A 315 20.90 8.45 27.23
CA ALA A 315 21.69 7.93 26.12
C ALA A 315 20.99 6.82 25.33
N ALA A 316 19.82 6.35 25.78
CA ALA A 316 19.03 5.36 25.02
C ALA A 316 18.38 6.03 23.80
N PRO A 317 18.52 5.46 22.57
CA PRO A 317 18.04 6.12 21.37
C PRO A 317 16.50 6.20 21.36
N SER A 318 15.99 7.37 20.99
CA SER A 318 14.57 7.62 20.77
C SER A 318 14.12 7.06 19.43
N ALA A 319 12.81 6.95 19.24
CA ALA A 319 12.20 6.40 18.02
C ALA A 319 12.60 7.16 16.74
N ILE A 320 12.54 8.48 16.80
CA ILE A 320 12.82 9.40 15.71
C ILE A 320 13.96 10.31 16.14
N GLY A 321 15.03 10.36 15.35
CA GLY A 321 16.11 11.32 15.43
C GLY A 321 15.86 12.49 14.49
N GLY A 322 16.93 13.06 13.93
CA GLY A 322 16.83 14.21 13.02
C GLY A 322 16.90 15.54 13.79
N ASP A 323 16.55 16.62 13.12
CA ASP A 323 16.58 17.97 13.68
C ASP A 323 15.35 18.24 14.57
N GLY A 324 14.22 17.59 14.24
CA GLY A 324 12.97 17.76 14.98
C GLY A 324 12.34 19.15 14.79
N VAL A 325 11.42 19.52 15.71
CA VAL A 325 10.71 20.80 15.66
C VAL A 325 11.05 21.66 16.86
N GLU A 326 11.09 22.98 16.66
CA GLU A 326 11.37 23.93 17.75
C GLU A 326 10.16 24.17 18.66
N LYS A 327 8.94 24.07 18.11
CA LYS A 327 7.71 24.34 18.84
C LYS A 327 6.74 23.17 18.71
N MET A 328 6.00 22.89 19.76
CA MET A 328 4.94 21.87 19.74
C MET A 328 3.87 22.12 18.66
N ALA A 329 3.62 23.38 18.30
CA ALA A 329 2.68 23.75 17.24
C ALA A 329 3.15 23.30 15.85
N ASP A 330 4.44 23.05 15.67
CA ASP A 330 5.05 22.61 14.41
C ASP A 330 5.19 21.07 14.36
N ALA A 331 4.76 20.37 15.42
CA ALA A 331 4.83 18.92 15.48
C ALA A 331 3.96 18.30 14.37
N LEU A 332 4.50 17.25 13.75
CA LEU A 332 3.81 16.51 12.68
C LEU A 332 2.62 15.73 13.26
N GLU A 333 1.42 16.16 12.93
CA GLU A 333 0.19 15.49 13.34
C GLU A 333 -0.11 14.28 12.42
N LEU A 334 -0.80 13.30 12.99
CA LEU A 334 -1.27 12.13 12.25
C LEU A 334 -2.78 12.20 12.04
N GLU A 335 -3.22 11.93 10.82
CA GLU A 335 -4.63 11.77 10.46
C GLU A 335 -4.99 10.29 10.32
N CYS A 336 -6.30 9.98 10.31
CA CYS A 336 -6.84 8.63 10.14
C CYS A 336 -6.20 7.60 11.08
N VAL A 337 -5.98 7.99 12.34
CA VAL A 337 -5.29 7.17 13.33
C VAL A 337 -6.12 5.95 13.68
N GLN A 338 -5.51 4.78 13.56
CA GLN A 338 -6.06 3.48 13.98
C GLN A 338 -5.21 2.90 15.11
N MET A 339 -5.86 2.30 16.10
CA MET A 339 -5.21 1.64 17.23
C MET A 339 -5.71 0.21 17.35
N VAL A 340 -4.79 -0.74 17.39
CA VAL A 340 -5.09 -2.16 17.48
C VAL A 340 -4.22 -2.83 18.53
N GLN A 341 -4.83 -3.58 19.46
CA GLN A 341 -4.11 -4.37 20.43
C GLN A 341 -3.45 -5.57 19.75
N ARG A 342 -2.13 -5.77 19.95
CA ARG A 342 -1.36 -6.92 19.46
C ARG A 342 -0.71 -7.66 20.62
N GLY A 343 -1.40 -8.65 21.14
CA GLY A 343 -0.97 -9.28 22.38
C GLY A 343 -0.90 -8.25 23.52
N LYS A 344 0.31 -8.00 24.04
CA LYS A 344 0.54 -6.97 25.07
C LYS A 344 0.87 -5.59 24.50
N ASP A 345 1.22 -5.51 23.21
CA ASP A 345 1.62 -4.27 22.55
C ASP A 345 0.41 -3.53 21.95
N LEU A 346 0.60 -2.24 21.66
CA LEU A 346 -0.36 -1.41 20.94
C LEU A 346 0.22 -1.06 19.57
N GLU A 347 -0.47 -1.47 18.48
CA GLU A 347 -0.18 -1.00 17.11
C GLU A 347 -0.94 0.30 16.89
N ILE A 348 -0.20 1.39 16.58
CA ILE A 348 -0.77 2.69 16.16
C ILE A 348 -0.33 2.95 14.74
N THR A 349 -1.31 3.11 13.83
CA THR A 349 -1.07 3.46 12.43
C THR A 349 -1.76 4.77 12.10
N GLY A 350 -1.09 5.65 11.33
CA GLY A 350 -1.65 6.94 10.91
C GLY A 350 -0.90 7.52 9.72
N TYR A 351 -1.42 8.62 9.20
CA TYR A 351 -0.91 9.32 8.02
C TYR A 351 -0.40 10.70 8.42
N PRO A 352 0.90 11.01 8.19
CA PRO A 352 1.45 12.32 8.51
C PRO A 352 0.80 13.44 7.70
N ARG A 353 0.38 14.51 8.38
CA ARG A 353 -0.15 15.72 7.75
C ARG A 353 0.94 16.76 7.66
N TYR A 354 1.57 16.87 6.51
CA TYR A 354 2.50 17.95 6.23
C TYR A 354 1.75 19.25 5.92
N ALA A 355 2.28 20.38 6.36
CA ALA A 355 1.75 21.69 5.96
C ALA A 355 1.77 21.77 4.42
N LYS A 356 0.67 22.21 3.82
CA LYS A 356 0.63 22.46 2.38
C LYS A 356 1.60 23.61 2.11
N GLY A 357 2.71 23.32 1.44
CA GLY A 357 3.65 24.32 0.94
C GLY A 357 3.02 25.19 -0.14
#